data_eb4fa4d186036cc76162a18fc948153f
#
_entry.id   eb4fa4d186036cc76162a18fc948153f
#
_cell.length_a   1.000
_cell.length_b   1.000
_cell.length_c   1.000
_cell.angle_alpha   90.00
_cell.angle_beta   90.00
_cell.angle_gamma   90.00
#
_symmetry.space_group_name_H-M   'P 1'
#
loop_
_entity.id
_entity.type
_entity.pdbx_description
1 polymer ?
#
loop_
_entity_poly.entity_id
_entity_poly.type
_entity_poly.pdbx_seq_one_letter_code
_entity_poly.pdbx_strand_id
1 'polypeptide(L)'
;MEVWGDVIGRGASYFDPYQELVAKLGHDLDREAVLSRRKARHQEMIAELEVLPGVRDTVTAAKRLGLRLGVASSSSRAWVTGHLDRLGLQDFQCVRCRDDVANTKPDPELYLSVCACLDVAPGDAVALEDSANGIAAAKAAGMRCVAIPNPMTAGLDLSAADLRLDSLADLSLAELLERLA
;
A
#
# COMPACT_ATOMS: atom_id res chain seq x y z
N MET A 1 17.25 -7.30 -7.52
CA MET A 1 16.19 -7.29 -6.49
C MET A 1 16.42 -6.21 -5.41
N GLU A 2 17.66 -5.84 -5.10
CA GLU A 2 17.96 -4.80 -4.10
C GLU A 2 17.30 -3.44 -4.38
N VAL A 3 17.31 -2.98 -5.61
CA VAL A 3 16.73 -1.66 -6.00
C VAL A 3 15.22 -1.57 -5.72
N TRP A 4 14.48 -2.67 -5.81
CA TRP A 4 13.02 -2.66 -5.57
C TRP A 4 12.67 -2.54 -4.09
N GLY A 5 13.46 -3.09 -3.20
CA GLY A 5 13.24 -2.99 -1.76
C GLY A 5 13.19 -1.55 -1.26
N ASP A 6 14.06 -0.70 -1.82
CA ASP A 6 14.18 0.70 -1.41
C ASP A 6 13.06 1.59 -1.96
N VAL A 7 12.41 1.20 -3.06
CA VAL A 7 11.42 2.04 -3.74
C VAL A 7 9.97 1.61 -3.54
N ILE A 8 9.72 0.33 -3.20
CA ILE A 8 8.36 -0.15 -2.94
C ILE A 8 7.77 0.60 -1.74
N GLY A 9 6.56 1.12 -1.92
CA GLY A 9 5.85 1.91 -0.91
C GLY A 9 6.19 3.41 -0.93
N ARG A 10 7.25 3.85 -1.65
CA ARG A 10 7.58 5.27 -1.84
C ARG A 10 6.82 5.89 -3.00
N GLY A 11 6.77 7.22 -3.05
CA GLY A 11 6.20 7.95 -4.18
C GLY A 11 7.03 7.80 -5.46
N ALA A 12 6.41 7.94 -6.63
CA ALA A 12 7.02 7.75 -7.95
C ALA A 12 8.18 8.70 -8.29
N SER A 13 8.41 9.75 -7.50
CA SER A 13 9.54 10.67 -7.67
C SER A 13 10.91 10.08 -7.26
N TYR A 14 10.92 8.97 -6.54
CA TYR A 14 12.13 8.33 -6.05
C TYR A 14 12.84 7.42 -7.06
N PHE A 15 12.16 6.99 -8.09
CA PHE A 15 12.70 6.02 -9.04
C PHE A 15 12.21 6.28 -10.45
N ASP A 16 13.14 6.48 -11.38
CA ASP A 16 12.87 6.55 -12.81
C ASP A 16 13.30 5.24 -13.49
N PRO A 17 12.35 4.34 -13.80
CA PRO A 17 12.67 3.04 -14.41
C PRO A 17 13.30 3.17 -15.80
N TYR A 18 13.11 4.30 -16.50
CA TYR A 18 13.76 4.55 -17.77
C TYR A 18 15.25 4.79 -17.58
N GLN A 19 15.66 5.64 -16.63
CA GLN A 19 17.05 5.91 -16.33
C GLN A 19 17.81 4.66 -15.90
N GLU A 20 17.18 3.83 -15.07
CA GLU A 20 17.77 2.55 -14.67
C GLU A 20 17.95 1.59 -15.86
N LEU A 21 17.01 1.57 -16.80
CA LEU A 21 17.10 0.78 -18.01
C LEU A 21 18.25 1.25 -18.92
N VAL A 22 18.34 2.57 -19.14
CA VAL A 22 19.43 3.18 -19.94
C VAL A 22 20.79 2.88 -19.31
N ALA A 23 20.92 3.03 -17.99
CA ALA A 23 22.15 2.72 -17.27
C ALA A 23 22.59 1.26 -17.45
N LYS A 24 21.65 0.32 -17.42
CA LYS A 24 21.93 -1.11 -17.62
C LYS A 24 22.30 -1.48 -19.06
N LEU A 25 21.70 -0.80 -20.04
CA LEU A 25 21.93 -1.12 -21.46
C LEU A 25 23.13 -0.37 -22.04
N GLY A 26 23.55 0.74 -21.41
CA GLY A 26 24.69 1.53 -21.86
C GLY A 26 24.43 2.41 -23.10
N HIS A 27 23.17 2.56 -23.51
CA HIS A 27 22.77 3.44 -24.63
C HIS A 27 21.35 3.98 -24.41
N ASP A 28 21.08 5.13 -25.02
CA ASP A 28 19.79 5.78 -24.98
C ASP A 28 18.72 5.01 -25.78
N LEU A 29 17.50 5.09 -25.30
CA LEU A 29 16.30 4.53 -25.92
C LEU A 29 15.30 5.67 -26.18
N ASP A 30 14.34 5.42 -27.07
CA ASP A 30 13.18 6.30 -27.20
C ASP A 30 12.36 6.24 -25.90
N ARG A 31 12.47 7.31 -25.10
CA ARG A 31 11.82 7.42 -23.79
C ARG A 31 10.31 7.30 -23.88
N GLU A 32 9.71 7.95 -24.87
CA GLU A 32 8.25 7.96 -25.03
C GLU A 32 7.73 6.55 -25.40
N ALA A 33 8.39 5.89 -26.34
CA ALA A 33 8.05 4.54 -26.74
C ALA A 33 8.20 3.55 -25.57
N VAL A 34 9.30 3.63 -24.79
CA VAL A 34 9.53 2.76 -23.62
C VAL A 34 8.46 2.96 -22.56
N LEU A 35 8.16 4.21 -22.19
CA LEU A 35 7.19 4.52 -21.15
C LEU A 35 5.76 4.16 -21.59
N SER A 36 5.41 4.40 -22.84
CA SER A 36 4.11 4.04 -23.42
C SER A 36 3.91 2.51 -23.41
N ARG A 37 4.89 1.76 -23.90
CA ARG A 37 4.86 0.28 -23.90
C ARG A 37 4.77 -0.30 -22.49
N ARG A 38 5.55 0.25 -21.54
CA ARG A 38 5.49 -0.13 -20.14
C ARG A 38 4.10 0.12 -19.55
N LYS A 39 3.53 1.31 -19.82
CA LYS A 39 2.18 1.68 -19.34
C LYS A 39 1.12 0.73 -19.87
N ALA A 40 1.13 0.44 -21.18
CA ALA A 40 0.17 -0.47 -21.81
C ALA A 40 0.28 -1.88 -21.18
N ARG A 41 1.51 -2.42 -21.07
CA ARG A 41 1.72 -3.74 -20.48
C ARG A 41 1.29 -3.80 -19.00
N HIS A 42 1.55 -2.74 -18.24
CA HIS A 42 1.14 -2.64 -16.85
C HIS A 42 -0.39 -2.63 -16.72
N GLN A 43 -1.09 -1.88 -17.59
CA GLN A 43 -2.55 -1.85 -17.61
C GLN A 43 -3.16 -3.23 -17.95
N GLU A 44 -2.62 -3.94 -18.94
CA GLU A 44 -3.04 -5.30 -19.27
C GLU A 44 -2.90 -6.24 -18.06
N MET A 45 -1.73 -6.26 -17.43
CA MET A 45 -1.48 -7.13 -16.28
C MET A 45 -2.41 -6.83 -15.11
N ILE A 46 -2.70 -5.55 -14.83
CA ILE A 46 -3.55 -5.14 -13.71
C ILE A 46 -5.02 -5.44 -13.98
N ALA A 47 -5.48 -5.35 -15.24
CA ALA A 47 -6.87 -5.59 -15.58
C ALA A 47 -7.36 -6.99 -15.15
N GLU A 48 -6.46 -7.97 -15.11
CA GLU A 48 -6.75 -9.36 -14.74
C GLU A 48 -6.57 -9.63 -13.23
N LEU A 49 -6.03 -8.66 -12.46
CA LEU A 49 -5.79 -8.87 -11.03
C LEU A 49 -7.08 -8.77 -10.23
N GLU A 50 -7.29 -9.77 -9.40
CA GLU A 50 -8.36 -9.81 -8.41
C GLU A 50 -7.86 -9.30 -7.03
N VAL A 51 -8.80 -9.10 -6.13
CA VAL A 51 -8.53 -8.78 -4.73
C VAL A 51 -7.81 -9.95 -4.07
N LEU A 52 -6.76 -9.69 -3.30
CA LEU A 52 -6.04 -10.73 -2.57
C LEU A 52 -6.96 -11.45 -1.58
N PRO A 53 -6.69 -12.75 -1.30
CA PRO A 53 -7.50 -13.54 -0.36
C PRO A 53 -7.65 -12.86 1.01
N GLY A 54 -8.85 -12.93 1.58
CA GLY A 54 -9.19 -12.36 2.87
C GLY A 54 -9.52 -10.87 2.89
N VAL A 55 -9.16 -10.08 1.85
CA VAL A 55 -9.40 -8.62 1.85
C VAL A 55 -10.90 -8.30 1.93
N ARG A 56 -11.75 -8.93 1.10
CA ARG A 56 -13.20 -8.66 1.11
C ARG A 56 -13.85 -9.07 2.43
N ASP A 57 -13.42 -10.19 3.00
CA ASP A 57 -13.93 -10.70 4.26
C ASP A 57 -13.54 -9.77 5.42
N THR A 58 -12.28 -9.30 5.43
CA THR A 58 -11.78 -8.32 6.40
C THR A 58 -12.54 -7.00 6.33
N VAL A 59 -12.74 -6.43 5.12
CA VAL A 59 -13.54 -5.21 4.93
C VAL A 59 -14.99 -5.40 5.40
N THR A 60 -15.60 -6.53 5.06
CA THR A 60 -16.97 -6.87 5.48
C THR A 60 -17.07 -7.02 7.00
N ALA A 61 -16.11 -7.69 7.62
CA ALA A 61 -16.07 -7.87 9.07
C ALA A 61 -15.85 -6.53 9.79
N ALA A 62 -14.96 -5.67 9.28
CA ALA A 62 -14.74 -4.35 9.84
C ALA A 62 -16.01 -3.49 9.83
N LYS A 63 -16.77 -3.51 8.75
CA LYS A 63 -18.08 -2.84 8.66
C LYS A 63 -19.09 -3.36 9.69
N ARG A 64 -19.16 -4.68 9.87
CA ARG A 64 -20.04 -5.30 10.88
C ARG A 64 -19.69 -4.91 12.31
N LEU A 65 -18.37 -4.73 12.57
CA LEU A 65 -17.86 -4.28 13.86
C LEU A 65 -17.95 -2.76 14.06
N GLY A 66 -18.44 -2.01 13.07
CA GLY A 66 -18.52 -0.55 13.12
C GLY A 66 -17.17 0.15 13.06
N LEU A 67 -16.13 -0.53 12.58
CA LEU A 67 -14.79 0.07 12.43
C LEU A 67 -14.76 1.05 11.26
N ARG A 68 -14.00 2.10 11.42
CA ARG A 68 -13.75 3.09 10.36
C ARG A 68 -12.65 2.59 9.44
N LEU A 69 -12.88 2.67 8.12
CA LEU A 69 -11.97 2.19 7.09
C LEU A 69 -11.35 3.34 6.31
N GLY A 70 -10.03 3.34 6.19
CA GLY A 70 -9.29 4.32 5.41
C GLY A 70 -8.24 3.72 4.50
N VAL A 71 -7.86 4.47 3.47
CA VAL A 71 -6.75 4.14 2.58
C VAL A 71 -5.68 5.21 2.67
N ALA A 72 -4.44 4.79 2.92
CA ALA A 72 -3.23 5.62 2.89
C ALA A 72 -2.29 5.10 1.79
N SER A 73 -2.10 5.85 0.70
CA SER A 73 -1.31 5.39 -0.45
C SER A 73 -0.31 6.43 -0.95
N SER A 74 0.92 6.00 -1.26
CA SER A 74 1.92 6.81 -1.95
C SER A 74 1.67 6.95 -3.46
N SER A 75 0.60 6.35 -3.99
CA SER A 75 0.17 6.48 -5.37
C SER A 75 -0.73 7.72 -5.57
N SER A 76 -0.98 8.11 -6.82
CA SER A 76 -1.90 9.20 -7.12
C SER A 76 -3.36 8.81 -6.80
N ARG A 77 -4.19 9.82 -6.50
CA ARG A 77 -5.61 9.63 -6.23
C ARG A 77 -6.33 8.92 -7.39
N ALA A 78 -6.10 9.37 -8.63
CA ALA A 78 -6.72 8.75 -9.80
C ALA A 78 -6.39 7.25 -9.92
N TRP A 79 -5.16 6.85 -9.57
CA TRP A 79 -4.74 5.46 -9.56
C TRP A 79 -5.49 4.66 -8.48
N VAL A 80 -5.50 5.15 -7.25
CA VAL A 80 -6.12 4.47 -6.10
C VAL A 80 -7.63 4.33 -6.31
N THR A 81 -8.33 5.43 -6.63
CA THR A 81 -9.79 5.40 -6.81
C THR A 81 -10.21 4.53 -7.99
N GLY A 82 -9.46 4.57 -9.12
CA GLY A 82 -9.72 3.70 -10.26
C GLY A 82 -9.63 2.21 -9.92
N HIS A 83 -8.71 1.82 -9.02
CA HIS A 83 -8.60 0.43 -8.55
C HIS A 83 -9.68 0.06 -7.54
N LEU A 84 -10.00 0.94 -6.61
CA LEU A 84 -11.11 0.72 -5.66
C LEU A 84 -12.42 0.52 -6.42
N ASP A 85 -12.69 1.35 -7.43
CA ASP A 85 -13.89 1.24 -8.29
C ASP A 85 -13.91 -0.08 -9.06
N ARG A 86 -12.81 -0.40 -9.76
CA ARG A 86 -12.69 -1.65 -10.53
C ARG A 86 -12.89 -2.90 -9.67
N LEU A 87 -12.38 -2.88 -8.44
CA LEU A 87 -12.45 -4.01 -7.52
C LEU A 87 -13.73 -4.02 -6.67
N GLY A 88 -14.61 -3.01 -6.78
CA GLY A 88 -15.82 -2.89 -5.97
C GLY A 88 -15.52 -2.72 -4.47
N LEU A 89 -14.46 -1.97 -4.13
CA LEU A 89 -14.01 -1.67 -2.78
C LEU A 89 -14.22 -0.19 -2.46
N GLN A 90 -15.48 0.26 -2.43
CA GLN A 90 -15.86 1.66 -2.23
C GLN A 90 -16.26 1.99 -0.77
N ASP A 91 -16.03 1.06 0.15
CA ASP A 91 -16.49 1.16 1.55
C ASP A 91 -15.55 1.99 2.46
N PHE A 92 -14.52 2.62 1.90
CA PHE A 92 -13.58 3.42 2.67
C PHE A 92 -14.11 4.83 2.89
N GLN A 93 -14.27 5.24 4.16
CA GLN A 93 -14.74 6.58 4.54
C GLN A 93 -13.68 7.66 4.30
N CYS A 94 -12.41 7.29 4.27
CA CYS A 94 -11.32 8.22 3.98
C CYS A 94 -10.30 7.58 3.04
N VAL A 95 -9.93 8.33 1.98
CA VAL A 95 -8.83 7.95 1.06
C VAL A 95 -7.85 9.12 1.04
N ARG A 96 -6.59 8.86 1.43
CA ARG A 96 -5.48 9.81 1.34
C ARG A 96 -4.40 9.24 0.43
N CYS A 97 -3.97 10.05 -0.52
CA CYS A 97 -3.05 9.68 -1.56
C CYS A 97 -1.86 10.66 -1.59
N ARG A 98 -0.88 10.38 -2.42
CA ARG A 98 0.26 11.30 -2.63
C ARG A 98 -0.17 12.75 -2.86
N ASP A 99 -1.29 12.95 -3.52
CA ASP A 99 -1.79 14.29 -3.89
C ASP A 99 -2.33 15.09 -2.68
N ASP A 100 -2.45 14.47 -1.52
CA ASP A 100 -3.06 15.07 -0.32
C ASP A 100 -2.02 15.45 0.76
N VAL A 101 -0.74 15.12 0.56
CA VAL A 101 0.33 15.26 1.55
C VAL A 101 1.59 15.87 0.95
N ALA A 102 2.43 16.47 1.79
CA ALA A 102 3.75 16.94 1.37
C ALA A 102 4.74 15.78 1.24
N ASN A 103 4.69 14.82 2.15
CA ASN A 103 5.61 13.70 2.22
C ASN A 103 4.87 12.36 2.14
N THR A 104 5.36 11.47 1.27
CA THR A 104 4.84 10.10 1.18
C THR A 104 5.67 9.15 2.05
N LYS A 105 5.16 7.90 2.22
CA LYS A 105 5.88 6.86 2.97
C LYS A 105 7.37 6.78 2.56
N PRO A 106 8.31 6.66 3.52
CA PRO A 106 8.14 6.25 4.92
C PRO A 106 7.76 7.36 5.91
N ASP A 107 7.47 8.59 5.45
CA ASP A 107 6.95 9.65 6.32
C ASP A 107 5.55 9.27 6.85
N PRO A 108 5.22 9.54 8.13
CA PRO A 108 3.94 9.19 8.72
C PRO A 108 2.75 10.02 8.22
N GLU A 109 2.95 11.08 7.46
CA GLU A 109 1.95 12.09 7.12
C GLU A 109 0.68 11.48 6.50
N LEU A 110 0.82 10.49 5.59
CA LEU A 110 -0.34 9.81 5.01
C LEU A 110 -1.22 9.13 6.06
N TYR A 111 -0.63 8.41 7.00
CA TYR A 111 -1.37 7.71 8.06
C TYR A 111 -1.99 8.68 9.04
N LEU A 112 -1.25 9.70 9.46
CA LEU A 112 -1.77 10.76 10.32
C LEU A 112 -2.95 11.50 9.66
N SER A 113 -2.85 11.78 8.36
CA SER A 113 -3.93 12.41 7.58
C SER A 113 -5.18 11.52 7.48
N VAL A 114 -5.02 10.19 7.35
CA VAL A 114 -6.15 9.25 7.38
C VAL A 114 -6.76 9.20 8.78
N CYS A 115 -5.97 9.09 9.83
CA CYS A 115 -6.47 9.06 11.21
C CYS A 115 -7.25 10.33 11.55
N ALA A 116 -6.72 11.51 11.19
CA ALA A 116 -7.42 12.79 11.37
C ALA A 116 -8.74 12.84 10.57
N CYS A 117 -8.75 12.37 9.32
CA CYS A 117 -9.94 12.31 8.48
C CYS A 117 -11.04 11.39 9.06
N LEU A 118 -10.63 10.31 9.69
CA LEU A 118 -11.53 9.33 10.32
C LEU A 118 -11.89 9.71 11.76
N ASP A 119 -11.30 10.77 12.32
CA ASP A 119 -11.45 11.13 13.73
C ASP A 119 -11.11 9.94 14.66
N VAL A 120 -9.91 9.36 14.47
CA VAL A 120 -9.37 8.22 15.24
C VAL A 120 -7.97 8.57 15.69
N ALA A 121 -7.62 8.26 16.94
CA ALA A 121 -6.23 8.40 17.39
C ALA A 121 -5.35 7.33 16.73
N PRO A 122 -4.11 7.65 16.32
CA PRO A 122 -3.23 6.66 15.68
C PRO A 122 -3.02 5.38 16.51
N GLY A 123 -2.93 5.52 17.84
CA GLY A 123 -2.79 4.38 18.77
C GLY A 123 -4.00 3.43 18.80
N ASP A 124 -5.17 3.90 18.36
CA ASP A 124 -6.41 3.11 18.24
C ASP A 124 -6.64 2.57 16.84
N ALA A 125 -5.67 2.74 15.93
CA ALA A 125 -5.74 2.29 14.55
C ALA A 125 -4.74 1.18 14.26
N VAL A 126 -5.10 0.32 13.32
CA VAL A 126 -4.25 -0.75 12.77
C VAL A 126 -4.00 -0.50 11.30
N ALA A 127 -2.72 -0.48 10.90
CA ALA A 127 -2.32 -0.46 9.51
C ALA A 127 -2.10 -1.88 9.00
N LEU A 128 -2.62 -2.19 7.80
CA LEU A 128 -2.33 -3.41 7.05
C LEU A 128 -1.40 -3.01 5.91
N GLU A 129 -0.19 -3.58 5.87
CA GLU A 129 0.88 -3.15 4.98
C GLU A 129 1.64 -4.31 4.35
N ASP A 130 2.21 -4.07 3.18
CA ASP A 130 3.00 -5.05 2.45
C ASP A 130 4.47 -4.63 2.25
N SER A 131 4.84 -3.41 2.64
CA SER A 131 6.15 -2.82 2.35
C SER A 131 6.87 -2.30 3.58
N ALA A 132 8.21 -2.37 3.58
CA ALA A 132 9.05 -1.85 4.66
C ALA A 132 8.83 -0.33 4.87
N ASN A 133 8.69 0.45 3.78
CA ASN A 133 8.42 1.88 3.86
C ASN A 133 7.04 2.18 4.45
N GLY A 134 6.03 1.37 4.13
CA GLY A 134 4.70 1.51 4.69
C GLY A 134 4.64 1.15 6.17
N ILE A 135 5.32 0.07 6.57
CA ILE A 135 5.46 -0.32 7.98
C ILE A 135 6.17 0.78 8.77
N ALA A 136 7.29 1.31 8.25
CA ALA A 136 8.01 2.40 8.89
C ALA A 136 7.12 3.65 9.09
N ALA A 137 6.32 4.02 8.09
CA ALA A 137 5.38 5.12 8.17
C ALA A 137 4.28 4.90 9.22
N ALA A 138 3.69 3.69 9.27
CA ALA A 138 2.67 3.33 10.26
C ALA A 138 3.23 3.36 11.68
N LYS A 139 4.41 2.80 11.89
CA LYS A 139 5.09 2.82 13.21
C LYS A 139 5.48 4.24 13.62
N ALA A 140 5.97 5.07 12.70
CA ALA A 140 6.27 6.48 12.97
C ALA A 140 5.01 7.30 13.29
N ALA A 141 3.85 6.92 12.74
CA ALA A 141 2.55 7.50 13.10
C ALA A 141 2.03 7.06 14.48
N GLY A 142 2.65 6.07 15.12
CA GLY A 142 2.21 5.52 16.41
C GLY A 142 1.11 4.46 16.28
N MET A 143 0.92 3.88 15.09
CA MET A 143 -0.07 2.84 14.85
C MET A 143 0.48 1.43 15.15
N ARG A 144 -0.41 0.49 15.41
CA ARG A 144 -0.10 -0.93 15.24
C ARG A 144 -0.08 -1.28 13.76
N CYS A 145 0.81 -2.19 13.37
CA CYS A 145 1.00 -2.54 11.97
C CYS A 145 1.07 -4.06 11.78
N VAL A 146 0.28 -4.57 10.85
CA VAL A 146 0.33 -5.97 10.40
C VAL A 146 0.97 -6.00 9.02
N ALA A 147 2.03 -6.77 8.89
CA ALA A 147 2.67 -7.03 7.60
C ALA A 147 1.96 -8.18 6.87
N ILE A 148 1.52 -7.94 5.64
CA ILE A 148 0.94 -8.95 4.75
C ILE A 148 1.70 -8.86 3.42
N PRO A 149 2.86 -9.54 3.29
CA PRO A 149 3.67 -9.47 2.10
C PRO A 149 2.98 -10.11 0.90
N ASN A 150 3.28 -9.60 -0.28
CA ASN A 150 2.95 -10.22 -1.55
C ASN A 150 4.22 -10.86 -2.18
N PRO A 151 4.14 -11.57 -3.31
CA PRO A 151 5.31 -12.21 -3.93
C PRO A 151 6.49 -11.28 -4.23
N MET A 152 6.25 -9.97 -4.40
CA MET A 152 7.31 -8.99 -4.65
C MET A 152 7.99 -8.51 -3.36
N THR A 153 7.28 -8.54 -2.23
CA THR A 153 7.73 -8.00 -0.95
C THR A 153 8.06 -9.07 0.09
N ALA A 154 7.76 -10.34 -0.19
CA ALA A 154 7.99 -11.47 0.73
C ALA A 154 9.46 -11.64 1.16
N GLY A 155 10.42 -11.22 0.31
CA GLY A 155 11.85 -11.26 0.60
C GLY A 155 12.40 -10.01 1.30
N LEU A 156 11.57 -9.01 1.61
CA LEU A 156 12.00 -7.80 2.31
C LEU A 156 12.00 -8.02 3.82
N ASP A 157 12.80 -7.21 4.53
CA ASP A 157 12.72 -7.12 5.99
C ASP A 157 11.46 -6.35 6.40
N LEU A 158 10.51 -7.07 6.97
CA LEU A 158 9.23 -6.55 7.47
C LEU A 158 9.12 -6.71 9.00
N SER A 159 10.24 -6.97 9.69
CA SER A 159 10.30 -7.29 11.13
C SER A 159 9.87 -6.15 12.05
N ALA A 160 9.79 -4.91 11.54
CA ALA A 160 9.29 -3.77 12.31
C ALA A 160 7.76 -3.77 12.52
N ALA A 161 7.01 -4.65 11.84
CA ALA A 161 5.59 -4.83 12.07
C ALA A 161 5.32 -5.56 13.40
N ASP A 162 4.18 -5.27 14.03
CA ASP A 162 3.77 -5.92 15.29
C ASP A 162 3.32 -7.38 15.07
N LEU A 163 2.80 -7.67 13.87
CA LEU A 163 2.38 -9.01 13.46
C LEU A 163 2.69 -9.21 11.96
N ARG A 164 3.03 -10.44 11.57
CA ARG A 164 3.15 -10.84 10.17
C ARG A 164 2.19 -11.98 9.88
N LEU A 165 1.46 -11.86 8.77
CA LEU A 165 0.60 -12.89 8.20
C LEU A 165 1.04 -13.14 6.75
N ASP A 166 0.91 -14.36 6.27
CA ASP A 166 1.14 -14.65 4.85
C ASP A 166 -0.06 -14.24 3.98
N SER A 167 -1.26 -14.22 4.58
CA SER A 167 -2.49 -13.78 3.94
C SER A 167 -3.48 -13.21 4.97
N LEU A 168 -4.34 -12.27 4.54
CA LEU A 168 -5.50 -11.84 5.36
C LEU A 168 -6.54 -12.96 5.52
N ALA A 169 -6.44 -14.03 4.76
CA ALA A 169 -7.30 -15.21 4.93
C ALA A 169 -6.86 -16.14 6.09
N ASP A 170 -5.68 -15.91 6.67
CA ASP A 170 -5.11 -16.78 7.72
C ASP A 170 -5.82 -16.60 9.07
N LEU A 171 -6.39 -15.41 9.32
CA LEU A 171 -7.09 -15.07 10.54
C LEU A 171 -8.38 -14.31 10.23
N SER A 172 -9.39 -14.52 11.05
CA SER A 172 -10.52 -13.59 11.09
C SER A 172 -10.07 -12.23 11.63
N LEU A 173 -10.79 -11.16 11.29
CA LEU A 173 -10.48 -9.82 11.80
C LEU A 173 -10.54 -9.77 13.34
N ALA A 174 -11.45 -10.52 13.97
CA ALA A 174 -11.55 -10.59 15.43
C ALA A 174 -10.29 -11.20 16.05
N GLU A 175 -9.82 -12.34 15.55
CA GLU A 175 -8.58 -12.99 16.00
C GLU A 175 -7.35 -12.09 15.76
N LEU A 176 -7.32 -11.38 14.63
CA LEU A 176 -6.25 -10.43 14.32
C LEU A 176 -6.21 -9.31 15.36
N LEU A 177 -7.36 -8.71 15.68
CA LEU A 177 -7.44 -7.64 16.67
C LEU A 177 -7.09 -8.12 18.08
N GLU A 178 -7.51 -9.34 18.47
CA GLU A 178 -7.12 -9.96 19.74
C GLU A 178 -5.61 -10.16 19.87
N ARG A 179 -4.92 -10.55 18.79
CA ARG A 179 -3.46 -10.71 18.80
C ARG A 179 -2.70 -9.39 18.90
N LEU A 180 -3.34 -8.29 18.55
CA LEU A 180 -2.75 -6.95 18.63
C LEU A 180 -3.12 -6.22 19.94
N ALA A 181 -4.04 -6.73 20.72
CA ALA A 181 -4.45 -6.15 22.00
C ALA A 181 -3.34 -6.27 23.04
#